data_b3893bcb5345e43b76e2d6b146df9098
#
_entry.id   b3893bcb5345e43b76e2d6b146df9098
#
_cell.length_a   1.000
_cell.length_b   1.000
_cell.length_c   1.000
_cell.angle_alpha   90.00
_cell.angle_beta   90.00
_cell.angle_gamma   90.00
#
_symmetry.space_group_name_H-M   'P 1'
#
loop_
_entity.id
_entity.type
_entity.pdbx_description
1 polymer ?
#
loop_
_entity_poly.entity_id
_entity_poly.type
_entity_poly.pdbx_seq_one_letter_code
_entity_poly.pdbx_strand_id
1 'polypeptide(L)'
;MAAAVVSETGDVLVRDRIATPPREVWSALSRLVLRVMAAAPTPPVGCGVGCGGPMNPADQTVSPLYIPSWKSFPLAAEVEALTQLPTVVDNNAKTVALGEAWCGAAVGVANFAALVMGVGVGGGIVSGGRLLEGRLGNAGHIGHIVVEPDGRDCACGGKGCMEAYCSGNAIEQETGRPPQRAPQSIVERTGILTGRALASLGAICDLKLAVIGGSVALGFGEPFFGAAQSELDQRARLSFLQGFKVVPAGLGQLAPLVGAAALARTDR
;
A
#
# COMPACT_ATOMS: atom_id res chain seq x y z
N MET A 1 0.75 13.57 5.70
CA MET A 1 1.86 12.80 6.28
C MET A 1 1.47 12.34 7.67
N ALA A 2 1.98 11.19 8.11
CA ALA A 2 1.75 10.67 9.46
C ALA A 2 3.05 10.05 9.98
N ALA A 3 3.23 10.05 11.29
CA ALA A 3 4.33 9.40 11.98
C ALA A 3 3.80 8.67 13.22
N ALA A 4 4.48 7.61 13.63
CA ALA A 4 4.12 6.84 14.81
C ALA A 4 5.34 6.21 15.47
N VAL A 5 5.22 5.94 16.77
CA VAL A 5 6.07 4.99 17.48
C VAL A 5 5.29 3.67 17.58
N VAL A 6 5.91 2.59 17.14
CA VAL A 6 5.32 1.26 17.12
C VAL A 6 6.15 0.34 18.00
N SER A 7 5.48 -0.48 18.83
CA SER A 7 6.14 -1.44 19.73
C SER A 7 6.70 -2.64 18.93
N GLU A 8 7.48 -3.48 19.60
CA GLU A 8 7.98 -4.74 19.03
C GLU A 8 6.85 -5.72 18.65
N THR A 9 5.67 -5.55 19.22
CA THR A 9 4.47 -6.35 18.94
C THR A 9 3.57 -5.77 17.86
N GLY A 10 3.92 -4.57 17.32
CA GLY A 10 3.13 -3.89 16.28
C GLY A 10 2.08 -2.91 16.80
N ASP A 11 2.04 -2.69 18.12
CA ASP A 11 1.09 -1.73 18.71
C ASP A 11 1.54 -0.29 18.47
N VAL A 12 0.63 0.56 18.02
CA VAL A 12 0.89 1.99 17.83
C VAL A 12 0.78 2.70 19.17
N LEU A 13 1.93 3.05 19.75
CA LEU A 13 2.05 3.68 21.08
C LEU A 13 1.77 5.18 21.03
N VAL A 14 2.29 5.84 20.01
CA VAL A 14 2.12 7.28 19.74
C VAL A 14 1.92 7.48 18.26
N ARG A 15 1.03 8.38 17.88
CA ARG A 15 0.87 8.79 16.48
C ARG A 15 0.46 10.25 16.35
N ASP A 16 0.90 10.86 15.26
CA ASP A 16 0.46 12.19 14.88
C ASP A 16 0.37 12.28 13.34
N ARG A 17 -0.41 13.22 12.85
CA ARG A 17 -0.60 13.44 11.40
C ARG A 17 -0.77 14.91 11.08
N ILE A 18 -0.29 15.29 9.89
CA ILE A 18 -0.51 16.63 9.34
C ILE A 18 -0.89 16.51 7.86
N ALA A 19 -1.58 17.48 7.32
CA ALA A 19 -1.73 17.63 5.87
C ALA A 19 -0.35 17.80 5.23
N THR A 20 -0.16 17.27 4.03
CA THR A 20 1.07 17.56 3.26
C THR A 20 1.01 18.99 2.74
N PRO A 21 1.89 19.89 3.18
CA PRO A 21 1.87 21.24 2.69
C PRO A 21 2.37 21.32 1.24
N PRO A 22 1.96 22.31 0.45
CA PRO A 22 2.40 22.46 -0.94
C PRO A 22 3.87 22.89 -1.06
N ARG A 23 4.45 23.43 0.00
CA ARG A 23 5.86 23.87 0.09
C ARG A 23 6.44 23.45 1.43
N GLU A 24 7.78 23.43 1.53
CA GLU A 24 8.52 23.10 2.76
C GLU A 24 8.10 21.75 3.38
N VAL A 25 7.88 20.76 2.53
CA VAL A 25 7.41 19.42 2.94
C VAL A 25 8.36 18.79 3.94
N TRP A 26 9.68 18.90 3.72
CA TRP A 26 10.68 18.37 4.64
C TRP A 26 10.61 19.02 6.02
N SER A 27 10.55 20.35 6.09
CA SER A 27 10.42 21.08 7.35
C SER A 27 9.18 20.67 8.15
N ALA A 28 8.06 20.44 7.45
CA ALA A 28 6.84 19.98 8.08
C ALA A 28 6.94 18.54 8.58
N LEU A 29 7.56 17.65 7.78
CA LEU A 29 7.80 16.26 8.16
C LEU A 29 8.76 16.16 9.36
N SER A 30 9.85 16.92 9.35
CA SER A 30 10.83 16.94 10.45
C SER A 30 10.18 17.31 11.78
N ARG A 31 9.35 18.38 11.79
CA ARG A 31 8.60 18.76 13.00
C ARG A 31 7.62 17.68 13.46
N LEU A 32 6.96 16.98 12.54
CA LEU A 32 6.06 15.89 12.87
C LEU A 32 6.83 14.73 13.52
N VAL A 33 7.95 14.31 12.93
CA VAL A 33 8.79 13.22 13.43
C VAL A 33 9.32 13.56 14.83
N LEU A 34 9.89 14.75 15.01
CA LEU A 34 10.42 15.17 16.32
C LEU A 34 9.34 15.22 17.42
N ARG A 35 8.11 15.67 17.10
CA ARG A 35 7.00 15.64 18.07
C ARG A 35 6.65 14.20 18.50
N VAL A 36 6.60 13.30 17.54
CA VAL A 36 6.28 11.88 17.83
C VAL A 36 7.40 11.22 18.62
N MET A 37 8.67 11.50 18.28
CA MET A 37 9.82 11.02 19.04
C MET A 37 9.84 11.54 20.47
N ALA A 38 9.55 12.84 20.66
CA ALA A 38 9.51 13.44 22.00
C ALA A 38 8.40 12.87 22.89
N ALA A 39 7.33 12.34 22.29
CA ALA A 39 6.21 11.71 23.00
C ALA A 39 6.40 10.18 23.17
N ALA A 40 7.49 9.61 22.64
CA ALA A 40 7.75 8.17 22.73
C ALA A 40 7.94 7.73 24.18
N PRO A 41 7.24 6.67 24.65
CA PRO A 41 7.39 6.16 26.02
C PRO A 41 8.76 5.51 26.26
N THR A 42 9.39 5.03 25.19
CA THR A 42 10.75 4.46 25.20
C THR A 42 11.50 4.91 23.95
N PRO A 43 12.83 5.05 23.98
CA PRO A 43 13.61 5.42 22.81
C PRO A 43 13.40 4.43 21.65
N PRO A 44 13.04 4.90 20.44
CA PRO A 44 13.01 4.04 19.27
C PRO A 44 14.41 3.52 18.89
N VAL A 45 14.49 2.35 18.27
CA VAL A 45 15.75 1.70 17.89
C VAL A 45 16.00 1.70 16.37
N GLY A 46 15.01 2.08 15.57
CA GLY A 46 15.09 2.16 14.12
C GLY A 46 13.93 2.95 13.53
N CYS A 47 14.05 3.36 12.28
CA CYS A 47 13.06 4.12 11.57
C CYS A 47 12.75 3.50 10.20
N GLY A 48 11.48 3.23 9.92
CA GLY A 48 10.99 2.84 8.61
C GLY A 48 10.13 3.95 8.02
N VAL A 49 10.27 4.18 6.72
CA VAL A 49 9.52 5.22 6.01
C VAL A 49 8.83 4.64 4.77
N GLY A 50 7.52 4.72 4.72
CA GLY A 50 6.73 4.46 3.51
C GLY A 50 6.53 5.74 2.72
N CYS A 51 7.03 5.80 1.49
CA CYS A 51 6.88 6.97 0.62
C CYS A 51 6.32 6.55 -0.75
N GLY A 52 5.55 7.45 -1.39
CA GLY A 52 5.17 7.27 -2.79
C GLY A 52 6.38 7.32 -3.71
N GLY A 53 6.31 6.55 -4.80
CA GLY A 53 7.37 6.51 -5.80
C GLY A 53 7.23 7.56 -6.91
N PRO A 54 8.14 7.51 -7.89
CA PRO A 54 9.25 6.55 -8.00
C PRO A 54 10.36 6.76 -6.98
N MET A 55 11.12 5.70 -6.72
CA MET A 55 12.25 5.72 -5.81
C MET A 55 13.44 4.97 -6.41
N ASN A 56 14.63 5.28 -5.93
CA ASN A 56 15.84 4.54 -6.24
C ASN A 56 16.26 3.73 -5.00
N PRO A 57 16.17 2.40 -5.04
CA PRO A 57 16.50 1.56 -3.90
C PRO A 57 18.00 1.58 -3.52
N ALA A 58 18.89 1.87 -4.47
CA ALA A 58 20.33 1.81 -4.25
C ALA A 58 20.84 2.91 -3.29
N ASP A 59 20.24 4.11 -3.38
CA ASP A 59 20.58 5.27 -2.56
C ASP A 59 19.41 5.76 -1.70
N GLN A 60 18.28 5.06 -1.75
CA GLN A 60 17.05 5.36 -1.00
C GLN A 60 16.53 6.79 -1.21
N THR A 61 16.73 7.33 -2.42
CA THR A 61 16.17 8.61 -2.84
C THR A 61 14.75 8.43 -3.39
N VAL A 62 13.92 9.47 -3.26
CA VAL A 62 12.51 9.45 -3.68
C VAL A 62 12.16 10.64 -4.56
N SER A 63 11.28 10.42 -5.54
CA SER A 63 10.72 11.45 -6.41
C SER A 63 9.20 11.31 -6.50
N PRO A 64 8.47 11.48 -5.38
CA PRO A 64 7.04 11.22 -5.31
C PRO A 64 6.24 12.19 -6.19
N LEU A 65 5.31 11.68 -7.00
CA LEU A 65 4.54 12.45 -7.98
C LEU A 65 3.76 13.61 -7.35
N TYR A 66 3.31 13.46 -6.12
CA TYR A 66 2.52 14.47 -5.42
C TYR A 66 3.36 15.46 -4.57
N ILE A 67 4.71 15.36 -4.64
CA ILE A 67 5.64 16.31 -3.99
C ILE A 67 6.67 16.77 -5.04
N PRO A 68 6.30 17.67 -5.95
CA PRO A 68 7.16 18.06 -7.09
C PRO A 68 8.51 18.66 -6.68
N SER A 69 8.63 19.17 -5.46
CA SER A 69 9.87 19.70 -4.91
C SER A 69 10.88 18.59 -4.54
N TRP A 70 10.45 17.35 -4.43
CA TRP A 70 11.31 16.22 -4.12
C TRP A 70 11.70 15.48 -5.41
N LYS A 71 12.86 15.81 -5.94
CA LYS A 71 13.48 15.11 -7.08
C LYS A 71 14.75 14.47 -6.59
N SER A 72 14.80 13.14 -6.61
CA SER A 72 15.90 12.36 -6.03
C SER A 72 16.22 12.83 -4.61
N PHE A 73 15.18 13.10 -3.82
CA PHE A 73 15.34 13.60 -2.45
C PHE A 73 15.90 12.48 -1.56
N PRO A 74 16.99 12.70 -0.83
CA PRO A 74 17.68 11.66 -0.05
C PRO A 74 16.96 11.38 1.28
N LEU A 75 15.71 10.88 1.17
CA LEU A 75 14.78 10.79 2.30
C LEU A 75 15.33 9.93 3.44
N ALA A 76 15.98 8.80 3.14
CA ALA A 76 16.55 7.95 4.17
C ALA A 76 17.65 8.71 4.95
N ALA A 77 18.60 9.31 4.24
CA ALA A 77 19.72 10.04 4.86
C ALA A 77 19.23 11.25 5.69
N GLU A 78 18.24 11.97 5.18
CA GLU A 78 17.67 13.12 5.91
C GLU A 78 16.94 12.69 7.19
N VAL A 79 16.15 11.60 7.14
CA VAL A 79 15.48 11.06 8.33
C VAL A 79 16.50 10.48 9.32
N GLU A 80 17.50 9.76 8.84
CA GLU A 80 18.58 9.21 9.68
C GLU A 80 19.36 10.33 10.38
N ALA A 81 19.72 11.39 9.66
CA ALA A 81 20.37 12.58 10.24
C ALA A 81 19.49 13.27 11.29
N LEU A 82 18.18 13.35 11.06
CA LEU A 82 17.24 13.96 11.99
C LEU A 82 17.02 13.14 13.26
N THR A 83 16.88 11.82 13.10
CA THR A 83 16.46 10.92 14.21
C THR A 83 17.64 10.27 14.92
N GLN A 84 18.80 10.20 14.27
CA GLN A 84 19.98 9.42 14.69
C GLN A 84 19.66 7.91 14.81
N LEU A 85 18.70 7.42 14.00
CA LEU A 85 18.29 6.03 13.97
C LEU A 85 18.59 5.42 12.59
N PRO A 86 19.02 4.15 12.53
CA PRO A 86 19.07 3.43 11.26
C PRO A 86 17.74 3.55 10.51
N THR A 87 17.79 4.05 9.27
CA THR A 87 16.55 4.40 8.53
C THR A 87 16.47 3.62 7.22
N VAL A 88 15.29 3.05 6.95
CA VAL A 88 14.98 2.35 5.70
C VAL A 88 13.73 2.96 5.06
N VAL A 89 13.81 3.22 3.76
CA VAL A 89 12.70 3.76 2.96
C VAL A 89 12.23 2.72 1.94
N ASP A 90 10.92 2.55 1.80
CA ASP A 90 10.34 1.76 0.71
C ASP A 90 9.00 2.37 0.25
N ASN A 91 8.43 1.83 -0.83
CA ASN A 91 7.13 2.24 -1.33
C ASN A 91 6.04 2.00 -0.28
N ASN A 92 5.21 3.03 -0.04
CA ASN A 92 4.18 2.99 0.99
C ASN A 92 3.12 1.90 0.78
N ALA A 93 2.85 1.48 -0.46
CA ALA A 93 1.93 0.38 -0.73
C ALA A 93 2.60 -0.99 -0.45
N LYS A 94 3.90 -1.12 -0.72
CA LYS A 94 4.69 -2.32 -0.37
C LYS A 94 4.79 -2.50 1.14
N THR A 95 4.99 -1.41 1.89
CA THR A 95 5.12 -1.50 3.36
C THR A 95 3.88 -2.08 4.02
N VAL A 96 2.68 -1.85 3.46
CA VAL A 96 1.46 -2.45 3.99
C VAL A 96 1.53 -3.98 4.01
N ALA A 97 2.13 -4.61 2.99
CA ALA A 97 2.32 -6.06 2.99
C ALA A 97 3.18 -6.53 4.17
N LEU A 98 4.24 -5.79 4.52
CA LEU A 98 5.07 -6.10 5.69
C LEU A 98 4.30 -5.97 7.01
N GLY A 99 3.49 -4.92 7.16
CA GLY A 99 2.66 -4.74 8.35
C GLY A 99 1.62 -5.86 8.51
N GLU A 100 0.92 -6.20 7.42
CA GLU A 100 -0.08 -7.27 7.43
C GLU A 100 0.54 -8.65 7.69
N ALA A 101 1.77 -8.90 7.23
CA ALA A 101 2.52 -10.11 7.56
C ALA A 101 2.97 -10.14 9.03
N TRP A 102 3.32 -9.00 9.59
CA TRP A 102 3.84 -8.91 10.96
C TRP A 102 2.75 -9.10 12.00
N CYS A 103 1.66 -8.31 11.93
CA CYS A 103 0.61 -8.31 12.97
C CYS A 103 -0.79 -8.02 12.40
N GLY A 104 -1.02 -8.25 11.10
CA GLY A 104 -2.31 -8.06 10.44
C GLY A 104 -2.96 -9.35 9.96
N ALA A 105 -3.72 -9.26 8.86
CA ALA A 105 -4.49 -10.37 8.31
C ALA A 105 -3.65 -11.46 7.61
N ALA A 106 -2.34 -11.23 7.40
CA ALA A 106 -1.45 -12.18 6.73
C ALA A 106 -0.43 -12.83 7.68
N VAL A 107 -0.63 -12.74 9.00
CA VAL A 107 0.25 -13.40 9.97
C VAL A 107 0.33 -14.90 9.70
N GLY A 108 1.56 -15.42 9.57
CA GLY A 108 1.82 -16.84 9.28
C GLY A 108 1.60 -17.27 7.82
N VAL A 109 1.25 -16.34 6.92
CA VAL A 109 1.06 -16.64 5.49
C VAL A 109 2.31 -16.23 4.70
N ALA A 110 2.98 -17.22 4.11
CA ALA A 110 4.23 -16.99 3.38
C ALA A 110 4.04 -16.46 1.94
N ASN A 111 2.86 -16.67 1.34
CA ASN A 111 2.60 -16.26 -0.05
C ASN A 111 1.24 -15.53 -0.13
N PHE A 112 1.30 -14.23 -0.28
CA PHE A 112 0.10 -13.39 -0.37
C PHE A 112 0.39 -12.07 -1.10
N ALA A 113 -0.67 -11.37 -1.49
CA ALA A 113 -0.59 -9.99 -1.94
C ALA A 113 -1.33 -9.06 -0.96
N ALA A 114 -0.77 -7.89 -0.69
CA ALA A 114 -1.48 -6.81 -0.04
C ALA A 114 -1.71 -5.67 -1.04
N LEU A 115 -2.92 -5.14 -1.06
CA LEU A 115 -3.32 -4.02 -1.92
C LEU A 115 -3.77 -2.85 -1.07
N VAL A 116 -3.47 -1.65 -1.55
CA VAL A 116 -3.98 -0.39 -0.99
C VAL A 116 -4.77 0.33 -2.06
N MET A 117 -6.07 0.46 -1.84
CA MET A 117 -6.99 1.16 -2.74
C MET A 117 -7.45 2.47 -2.08
N GLY A 118 -6.82 3.56 -2.50
CA GLY A 118 -7.06 4.92 -1.99
C GLY A 118 -7.09 5.92 -3.14
N VAL A 119 -6.32 6.98 -3.07
CA VAL A 119 -6.15 7.97 -4.17
C VAL A 119 -5.73 7.26 -5.46
N GLY A 120 -4.77 6.35 -5.36
CA GLY A 120 -4.36 5.41 -6.41
C GLY A 120 -4.57 3.97 -5.96
N VAL A 121 -4.01 3.01 -6.71
CA VAL A 121 -3.97 1.59 -6.37
C VAL A 121 -2.54 1.08 -6.43
N GLY A 122 -2.05 0.60 -5.31
CA GLY A 122 -0.72 0.00 -5.21
C GLY A 122 -0.76 -1.28 -4.38
N GLY A 123 0.38 -1.95 -4.23
CA GLY A 123 0.44 -3.16 -3.41
C GLY A 123 1.86 -3.65 -3.19
N GLY A 124 1.95 -4.76 -2.47
CA GLY A 124 3.15 -5.55 -2.27
C GLY A 124 2.83 -7.02 -2.40
N ILE A 125 3.77 -7.79 -2.88
CA ILE A 125 3.66 -9.24 -3.03
C ILE A 125 4.69 -9.87 -2.10
N VAL A 126 4.24 -10.80 -1.27
CA VAL A 126 5.11 -11.61 -0.41
C VAL A 126 5.16 -13.02 -0.99
N SER A 127 6.35 -13.53 -1.22
CA SER A 127 6.62 -14.88 -1.73
C SER A 127 7.70 -15.55 -0.88
N GLY A 128 7.41 -16.75 -0.36
CA GLY A 128 8.30 -17.46 0.55
C GLY A 128 8.62 -16.65 1.83
N GLY A 129 7.67 -15.85 2.32
CA GLY A 129 7.85 -14.99 3.50
C GLY A 129 8.64 -13.70 3.26
N ARG A 130 9.04 -13.41 2.02
CA ARG A 130 9.82 -12.22 1.67
C ARG A 130 9.07 -11.32 0.70
N LEU A 131 9.19 -10.03 0.91
CA LEU A 131 8.65 -9.03 -0.02
C LEU A 131 9.35 -9.15 -1.38
N LEU A 132 8.56 -9.20 -2.46
CA LEU A 132 9.08 -9.21 -3.82
C LEU A 132 9.57 -7.82 -4.20
N GLU A 133 10.88 -7.69 -4.39
CA GLU A 133 11.50 -6.41 -4.74
C GLU A 133 11.44 -6.12 -6.24
N GLY A 134 11.69 -7.13 -7.06
CA GLY A 134 11.95 -6.94 -8.49
C GLY A 134 13.33 -6.31 -8.73
N ARG A 135 13.68 -6.13 -10.01
CA ARG A 135 15.02 -5.66 -10.41
C ARG A 135 15.38 -4.26 -9.89
N LEU A 136 14.41 -3.38 -9.76
CA LEU A 136 14.60 -1.98 -9.37
C LEU A 136 13.72 -1.59 -8.17
N GLY A 137 13.32 -2.55 -7.33
CA GLY A 137 12.48 -2.29 -6.18
C GLY A 137 11.01 -1.97 -6.50
N ASN A 138 10.59 -2.13 -7.75
CA ASN A 138 9.25 -1.70 -8.21
C ASN A 138 8.23 -2.84 -8.37
N ALA A 139 8.49 -4.04 -7.87
CA ALA A 139 7.47 -5.08 -7.85
C ALA A 139 6.29 -4.66 -6.95
N GLY A 140 5.08 -5.08 -7.32
CA GLY A 140 3.88 -4.75 -6.55
C GLY A 140 3.05 -3.59 -7.10
N HIS A 141 3.35 -3.06 -8.28
CA HIS A 141 2.49 -2.09 -8.98
C HIS A 141 1.19 -2.75 -9.52
N ILE A 142 0.45 -3.42 -8.63
CA ILE A 142 -0.74 -4.24 -8.94
C ILE A 142 -1.83 -3.42 -9.61
N GLY A 143 -1.95 -2.13 -9.30
CA GLY A 143 -2.90 -1.21 -9.92
C GLY A 143 -2.74 -1.09 -11.45
N HIS A 144 -1.59 -1.49 -11.99
CA HIS A 144 -1.34 -1.43 -13.43
C HIS A 144 -1.52 -2.77 -14.16
N ILE A 145 -2.07 -3.79 -13.48
CA ILE A 145 -2.57 -4.99 -14.16
C ILE A 145 -3.73 -4.56 -15.07
N VAL A 146 -3.66 -4.97 -16.35
CA VAL A 146 -4.71 -4.71 -17.32
C VAL A 146 -5.92 -5.61 -17.00
N VAL A 147 -7.03 -5.00 -16.64
CA VAL A 147 -8.29 -5.67 -16.30
C VAL A 147 -9.36 -5.49 -17.38
N GLU A 148 -9.23 -4.47 -18.22
CA GLU A 148 -10.09 -4.21 -19.38
C GLU A 148 -9.20 -3.92 -20.59
N PRO A 149 -8.89 -4.91 -21.42
CA PRO A 149 -8.14 -4.69 -22.67
C PRO A 149 -8.81 -3.59 -23.51
N ASP A 150 -8.00 -2.69 -24.07
CA ASP A 150 -8.49 -1.52 -24.84
C ASP A 150 -9.43 -0.55 -24.09
N GLY A 151 -9.42 -0.66 -22.74
CA GLY A 151 -10.24 0.17 -21.85
C GLY A 151 -9.72 1.60 -21.69
N ARG A 152 -9.99 2.20 -20.53
CA ARG A 152 -9.66 3.60 -20.24
C ARG A 152 -8.16 3.85 -20.27
N ASP A 153 -7.80 5.07 -20.66
CA ASP A 153 -6.42 5.55 -20.52
C ASP A 153 -6.05 5.61 -19.02
N CYS A 154 -4.84 5.19 -18.71
CA CYS A 154 -4.28 5.25 -17.38
C CYS A 154 -3.23 6.35 -17.28
N ALA A 155 -3.10 7.00 -16.14
CA ALA A 155 -2.09 8.02 -15.88
C ALA A 155 -0.64 7.52 -16.08
N CYS A 156 -0.42 6.20 -16.07
CA CYS A 156 0.88 5.59 -16.41
C CYS A 156 1.23 5.62 -17.91
N GLY A 157 0.31 6.05 -18.77
CA GLY A 157 0.45 6.04 -20.23
C GLY A 157 -0.06 4.76 -20.91
N GLY A 158 -0.45 3.74 -20.14
CA GLY A 158 -1.08 2.52 -20.64
C GLY A 158 -2.60 2.62 -20.70
N LYS A 159 -3.27 1.51 -21.09
CA LYS A 159 -4.74 1.41 -21.14
C LYS A 159 -5.24 0.22 -20.33
N GLY A 160 -6.46 0.34 -19.81
CA GLY A 160 -7.18 -0.76 -19.16
C GLY A 160 -6.63 -1.19 -17.82
N CYS A 161 -5.73 -0.42 -17.21
CA CYS A 161 -5.19 -0.70 -15.87
C CYS A 161 -6.30 -0.68 -14.81
N MET A 162 -6.21 -1.54 -13.81
CA MET A 162 -7.14 -1.57 -12.69
C MET A 162 -7.25 -0.20 -12.01
N GLU A 163 -6.16 0.55 -11.86
CA GLU A 163 -6.14 1.87 -11.24
C GLU A 163 -7.05 2.88 -11.95
N ALA A 164 -7.16 2.80 -13.30
CA ALA A 164 -8.01 3.69 -14.10
C ALA A 164 -9.52 3.52 -13.85
N TYR A 165 -9.90 2.52 -13.06
CA TYR A 165 -11.30 2.21 -12.68
C TYR A 165 -11.51 2.18 -11.18
N CYS A 166 -10.53 1.69 -10.44
CA CYS A 166 -10.67 1.28 -9.03
C CYS A 166 -10.03 2.26 -8.04
N SER A 167 -9.25 3.24 -8.52
CA SER A 167 -8.70 4.28 -7.64
C SER A 167 -9.76 5.31 -7.25
N GLY A 168 -9.55 5.96 -6.10
CA GLY A 168 -10.42 7.04 -5.66
C GLY A 168 -10.51 8.18 -6.67
N ASN A 169 -9.38 8.55 -7.28
CA ASN A 169 -9.33 9.56 -8.33
C ASN A 169 -10.17 9.15 -9.57
N ALA A 170 -10.03 7.91 -10.02
CA ALA A 170 -10.77 7.43 -11.19
C ALA A 170 -12.29 7.38 -10.92
N ILE A 171 -12.69 6.95 -9.72
CA ILE A 171 -14.10 6.92 -9.32
C ILE A 171 -14.66 8.34 -9.22
N GLU A 172 -13.92 9.27 -8.64
CA GLU A 172 -14.35 10.67 -8.54
C GLU A 172 -14.46 11.34 -9.91
N GLN A 173 -13.49 11.11 -10.80
CA GLN A 173 -13.55 11.61 -12.17
C GLN A 173 -14.77 11.07 -12.95
N GLU A 174 -15.10 9.80 -12.77
CA GLU A 174 -16.23 9.18 -13.46
C GLU A 174 -17.58 9.63 -12.91
N THR A 175 -17.69 9.71 -11.59
CA THR A 175 -19.00 9.91 -10.92
C THR A 175 -19.29 11.36 -10.55
N GLY A 176 -18.26 12.21 -10.57
CA GLY A 176 -18.31 13.56 -10.01
C GLY A 176 -18.51 13.59 -8.48
N ARG A 177 -18.30 12.45 -7.81
CA ARG A 177 -18.53 12.28 -6.36
C ARG A 177 -17.36 11.57 -5.71
N PRO A 178 -17.05 11.88 -4.44
CA PRO A 178 -16.04 11.14 -3.71
C PRO A 178 -16.44 9.65 -3.59
N PRO A 179 -15.47 8.72 -3.53
CA PRO A 179 -15.73 7.27 -3.50
C PRO A 179 -16.76 6.84 -2.47
N GLN A 180 -16.82 7.48 -1.31
CA GLN A 180 -17.78 7.18 -0.24
C GLN A 180 -19.26 7.41 -0.65
N ARG A 181 -19.49 8.10 -1.77
CA ARG A 181 -20.81 8.38 -2.35
C ARG A 181 -20.98 7.76 -3.73
N ALA A 182 -20.11 6.82 -4.09
CA ALA A 182 -20.20 6.12 -5.37
C ALA A 182 -21.49 5.28 -5.45
N PRO A 183 -22.12 5.19 -6.63
CA PRO A 183 -23.26 4.29 -6.85
C PRO A 183 -22.86 2.83 -6.60
N GLN A 184 -23.85 2.00 -6.22
CA GLN A 184 -23.64 0.57 -5.97
C GLN A 184 -23.00 -0.16 -7.16
N SER A 185 -23.38 0.18 -8.38
CA SER A 185 -22.80 -0.39 -9.61
C SER A 185 -21.29 -0.13 -9.75
N ILE A 186 -20.81 1.00 -9.24
CA ILE A 186 -19.38 1.32 -9.22
C ILE A 186 -18.66 0.51 -8.14
N VAL A 187 -19.29 0.32 -6.99
CA VAL A 187 -18.77 -0.52 -5.90
C VAL A 187 -18.57 -1.96 -6.38
N GLU A 188 -19.61 -2.55 -6.97
CA GLU A 188 -19.60 -3.91 -7.51
C GLU A 188 -18.59 -4.06 -8.65
N ARG A 189 -18.57 -3.14 -9.61
CA ARG A 189 -17.59 -3.14 -10.70
C ARG A 189 -16.16 -3.08 -10.15
N THR A 190 -15.90 -2.24 -9.15
CA THR A 190 -14.58 -2.13 -8.53
C THR A 190 -14.16 -3.47 -7.92
N GLY A 191 -15.07 -4.18 -7.26
CA GLY A 191 -14.84 -5.54 -6.76
C GLY A 191 -14.53 -6.53 -7.88
N ILE A 192 -15.37 -6.56 -8.93
CA ILE A 192 -15.19 -7.44 -10.09
C ILE A 192 -13.80 -7.23 -10.73
N LEU A 193 -13.43 -6.00 -11.04
CA LEU A 193 -12.13 -5.70 -11.66
C LEU A 193 -10.95 -6.07 -10.75
N THR A 194 -11.13 -5.91 -9.44
CA THR A 194 -10.13 -6.36 -8.45
C THR A 194 -10.02 -7.89 -8.46
N GLY A 195 -11.11 -8.63 -8.50
CA GLY A 195 -11.12 -10.09 -8.60
C GLY A 195 -10.41 -10.61 -9.86
N ARG A 196 -10.57 -9.92 -11.01
CA ARG A 196 -9.84 -10.23 -12.26
C ARG A 196 -8.34 -10.06 -12.10
N ALA A 197 -7.90 -8.94 -11.54
CA ALA A 197 -6.48 -8.69 -11.30
C ALA A 197 -5.88 -9.74 -10.37
N LEU A 198 -6.61 -10.10 -9.31
CA LEU A 198 -6.17 -11.11 -8.33
C LEU A 198 -6.11 -12.52 -8.93
N ALA A 199 -7.03 -12.89 -9.81
CA ALA A 199 -6.96 -14.18 -10.51
C ALA A 199 -5.70 -14.30 -11.36
N SER A 200 -5.32 -13.24 -12.09
CA SER A 200 -4.09 -13.18 -12.87
C SER A 200 -2.85 -13.23 -11.98
N LEU A 201 -2.85 -12.43 -10.92
CA LEU A 201 -1.74 -12.37 -9.98
C LEU A 201 -1.55 -13.69 -9.24
N GLY A 202 -2.64 -14.32 -8.79
CA GLY A 202 -2.61 -15.62 -8.14
C GLY A 202 -2.03 -16.72 -9.02
N ALA A 203 -2.39 -16.72 -10.31
CA ALA A 203 -1.87 -17.68 -11.28
C ALA A 203 -0.36 -17.53 -11.53
N ILE A 204 0.17 -16.31 -11.47
CA ILE A 204 1.59 -16.01 -11.70
C ILE A 204 2.43 -16.26 -10.45
N CYS A 205 1.90 -15.91 -9.26
CA CYS A 205 2.67 -15.88 -8.01
C CYS A 205 2.28 -16.98 -7.03
N ASP A 206 1.36 -17.91 -7.39
CA ASP A 206 0.87 -19.00 -6.52
C ASP A 206 0.39 -18.48 -5.16
N LEU A 207 -0.60 -17.58 -5.18
CA LEU A 207 -1.11 -16.94 -3.97
C LEU A 207 -2.39 -17.60 -3.46
N LYS A 208 -2.55 -17.59 -2.14
CA LYS A 208 -3.75 -18.08 -1.44
C LYS A 208 -4.49 -17.00 -0.66
N LEU A 209 -3.92 -15.81 -0.55
CA LEU A 209 -4.48 -14.70 0.22
C LEU A 209 -4.22 -13.38 -0.50
N ALA A 210 -5.24 -12.54 -0.59
CA ALA A 210 -5.14 -11.14 -0.93
C ALA A 210 -5.72 -10.31 0.22
N VAL A 211 -4.91 -9.45 0.80
CA VAL A 211 -5.31 -8.52 1.86
C VAL A 211 -5.51 -7.15 1.24
N ILE A 212 -6.69 -6.55 1.39
CA ILE A 212 -7.01 -5.28 0.72
C ILE A 212 -7.36 -4.21 1.74
N GLY A 213 -6.58 -3.15 1.74
CA GLY A 213 -6.77 -1.95 2.55
C GLY A 213 -7.05 -0.71 1.72
N GLY A 214 -7.01 0.44 2.38
CA GLY A 214 -7.24 1.75 1.78
C GLY A 214 -8.68 2.22 1.88
N SER A 215 -8.87 3.54 1.72
CA SER A 215 -10.15 4.20 1.99
C SER A 215 -11.27 3.82 1.01
N VAL A 216 -10.93 3.37 -0.20
CA VAL A 216 -11.90 2.93 -1.21
C VAL A 216 -12.41 1.55 -0.83
N ALA A 217 -11.55 0.53 -0.75
CA ALA A 217 -11.96 -0.83 -0.48
C ALA A 217 -12.66 -1.00 0.88
N LEU A 218 -12.05 -0.44 1.94
CA LEU A 218 -12.62 -0.52 3.29
C LEU A 218 -13.92 0.31 3.43
N GLY A 219 -14.01 1.42 2.70
CA GLY A 219 -15.21 2.25 2.66
C GLY A 219 -16.39 1.62 1.90
N PHE A 220 -16.10 0.79 0.91
CA PHE A 220 -17.11 0.04 0.14
C PHE A 220 -17.59 -1.21 0.89
N GLY A 221 -16.76 -1.78 1.75
CA GLY A 221 -17.14 -2.89 2.63
C GLY A 221 -17.56 -4.16 1.88
N GLU A 222 -18.49 -4.90 2.49
CA GLU A 222 -18.93 -6.21 2.02
C GLU A 222 -19.35 -6.28 0.53
N PRO A 223 -20.07 -5.30 -0.05
CA PRO A 223 -20.42 -5.36 -1.46
C PRO A 223 -19.21 -5.43 -2.39
N PHE A 224 -18.13 -4.74 -2.05
CA PHE A 224 -16.86 -4.81 -2.79
C PHE A 224 -16.18 -6.16 -2.59
N PHE A 225 -16.00 -6.58 -1.32
CA PHE A 225 -15.28 -7.82 -1.00
C PHE A 225 -16.01 -9.05 -1.56
N GLY A 226 -17.35 -9.09 -1.46
CA GLY A 226 -18.18 -10.16 -2.03
C GLY A 226 -18.07 -10.24 -3.54
N ALA A 227 -18.12 -9.10 -4.24
CA ALA A 227 -17.95 -9.04 -5.70
C ALA A 227 -16.52 -9.48 -6.12
N ALA A 228 -15.50 -9.05 -5.39
CA ALA A 228 -14.12 -9.42 -5.67
C ALA A 228 -13.88 -10.93 -5.46
N GLN A 229 -14.39 -11.50 -4.38
CA GLN A 229 -14.28 -12.94 -4.11
C GLN A 229 -15.05 -13.75 -5.16
N SER A 230 -16.26 -13.36 -5.49
CA SER A 230 -17.08 -14.06 -6.49
C SER A 230 -16.42 -14.10 -7.87
N GLU A 231 -15.88 -12.97 -8.33
CA GLU A 231 -15.16 -12.91 -9.60
C GLU A 231 -13.85 -13.71 -9.56
N LEU A 232 -13.12 -13.66 -8.45
CA LEU A 232 -11.92 -14.47 -8.24
C LEU A 232 -12.24 -15.97 -8.32
N ASP A 233 -13.29 -16.44 -7.63
CA ASP A 233 -13.70 -17.85 -7.60
C ASP A 233 -14.10 -18.36 -9.00
N GLN A 234 -14.71 -17.50 -9.81
CA GLN A 234 -15.08 -17.84 -11.19
C GLN A 234 -13.87 -17.98 -12.11
N ARG A 235 -12.81 -17.20 -11.91
CA ARG A 235 -11.66 -17.12 -12.82
C ARG A 235 -10.46 -17.95 -12.36
N ALA A 236 -10.23 -18.05 -11.07
CA ALA A 236 -9.09 -18.78 -10.49
C ALA A 236 -9.35 -20.29 -10.49
N ARG A 237 -9.37 -20.91 -11.68
CA ARG A 237 -9.79 -22.32 -11.89
C ARG A 237 -8.65 -23.33 -11.78
N LEU A 238 -7.40 -22.88 -11.70
CA LEU A 238 -6.25 -23.77 -11.47
C LEU A 238 -6.38 -24.42 -10.08
N SER A 239 -6.06 -25.72 -9.99
CA SER A 239 -6.29 -26.51 -8.77
C SER A 239 -5.55 -25.92 -7.55
N PHE A 240 -4.37 -25.37 -7.75
CA PHE A 240 -3.58 -24.73 -6.70
C PHE A 240 -4.14 -23.40 -6.23
N LEU A 241 -5.07 -22.77 -6.97
CA LEU A 241 -5.76 -21.53 -6.57
C LEU A 241 -7.07 -21.77 -5.81
N GLN A 242 -7.54 -23.00 -5.72
CA GLN A 242 -8.75 -23.32 -4.95
C GLN A 242 -8.61 -22.83 -3.50
N GLY A 243 -9.61 -22.07 -3.04
CA GLY A 243 -9.61 -21.49 -1.70
C GLY A 243 -8.80 -20.22 -1.55
N PHE A 244 -8.37 -19.56 -2.65
CA PHE A 244 -7.79 -18.23 -2.62
C PHE A 244 -8.79 -17.24 -2.03
N LYS A 245 -8.42 -16.50 -0.97
CA LYS A 245 -9.29 -15.59 -0.23
C LYS A 245 -8.93 -14.13 -0.45
N VAL A 246 -9.97 -13.31 -0.52
CA VAL A 246 -9.87 -11.85 -0.49
C VAL A 246 -10.41 -11.38 0.85
N VAL A 247 -9.57 -10.70 1.63
CA VAL A 247 -9.95 -10.25 2.98
C VAL A 247 -9.60 -8.76 3.18
N PRO A 248 -10.35 -8.07 4.04
CA PRO A 248 -9.96 -6.71 4.43
C PRO A 248 -8.65 -6.71 5.22
N ALA A 249 -7.90 -5.61 5.10
CA ALA A 249 -6.67 -5.38 5.87
C ALA A 249 -6.96 -5.39 7.37
N GLY A 250 -6.23 -6.24 8.12
CA GLY A 250 -6.41 -6.40 9.56
C GLY A 250 -6.00 -5.16 10.35
N LEU A 251 -5.00 -4.44 9.87
CA LEU A 251 -4.50 -3.21 10.48
C LEU A 251 -5.34 -1.96 10.13
N GLY A 252 -6.26 -2.08 9.17
CA GLY A 252 -7.13 -0.99 8.77
C GLY A 252 -6.35 0.29 8.39
N GLN A 253 -6.67 1.40 9.04
CA GLN A 253 -6.00 2.69 8.80
C GLN A 253 -4.58 2.77 9.39
N LEU A 254 -4.19 1.85 10.24
CA LEU A 254 -2.85 1.80 10.84
C LEU A 254 -1.83 1.09 9.93
N ALA A 255 -2.30 0.35 8.93
CA ALA A 255 -1.45 -0.45 8.04
C ALA A 255 -0.24 0.31 7.46
N PRO A 256 -0.35 1.57 6.99
CA PRO A 256 0.82 2.31 6.50
C PRO A 256 1.86 2.63 7.59
N LEU A 257 1.42 2.90 8.82
CA LEU A 257 2.33 3.23 9.93
C LEU A 257 3.03 1.98 10.47
N VAL A 258 2.26 0.92 10.71
CA VAL A 258 2.80 -0.36 11.16
C VAL A 258 3.68 -0.99 10.08
N GLY A 259 3.25 -0.89 8.82
CA GLY A 259 4.03 -1.36 7.68
C GLY A 259 5.36 -0.61 7.50
N ALA A 260 5.36 0.70 7.72
CA ALA A 260 6.60 1.46 7.73
C ALA A 260 7.52 1.00 8.88
N ALA A 261 6.99 0.82 10.09
CA ALA A 261 7.78 0.30 11.22
C ALA A 261 8.35 -1.09 10.94
N ALA A 262 7.61 -1.95 10.24
CA ALA A 262 8.09 -3.27 9.84
C ALA A 262 9.35 -3.24 8.95
N LEU A 263 9.60 -2.13 8.24
CA LEU A 263 10.85 -1.93 7.49
C LEU A 263 12.09 -1.86 8.40
N ALA A 264 11.95 -1.31 9.61
CA ALA A 264 13.05 -1.13 10.53
C ALA A 264 13.40 -2.40 11.34
N ARG A 265 12.63 -3.49 11.18
CA ARG A 265 12.94 -4.77 11.83
C ARG A 265 14.16 -5.41 11.18
N THR A 266 15.01 -5.99 12.01
CA THR A 266 16.30 -6.57 11.57
C THR A 266 16.18 -7.99 11.01
N ASP A 267 15.05 -8.63 11.16
CA ASP A 267 14.77 -10.03 10.80
C ASP A 267 14.04 -10.15 9.44
N ARG A 268 14.62 -9.53 8.40
CA ARG A 268 14.10 -9.61 7.03
C ARG A 268 14.56 -10.85 6.28
#